data_5f5729dbd780f7471b3dce3927b71e37
#
_entry.id   5f5729dbd780f7471b3dce3927b71e37
#
_cell.length_a   1.000
_cell.length_b   1.000
_cell.length_c   1.000
_cell.angle_alpha   90.00
_cell.angle_beta   90.00
_cell.angle_gamma   90.00
#
_symmetry.space_group_name_H-M   'P 1'
#
loop_
_entity.id
_entity.type
_entity.pdbx_description
1 polymer ?
#
loop_
_entity_poly.entity_id
_entity_poly.type
_entity_poly.pdbx_seq_one_letter_code
_entity_poly.pdbx_strand_id
1 'polypeptide(L)'
;MRKNYFQNVKIADKLKMVMKAIFAILLVNNILFAILMLVFGHPVWIIIPVIAVVGMPLLSKMIIQELTENILEPLDQIEKAADDMAHGNLEIDISYQGEDELGKLAESFRNTSFYLRGVVDDINQLLTEFAKGNFDARSHDIEAYQGNFGEILKK
;
A
#
# COMPACT_ATOMS: atom_id res chain seq x y z
N MET A 1 -6.30 -27.43 -6.53
CA MET A 1 -6.85 -26.22 -7.17
C MET A 1 -7.29 -25.09 -6.22
N ARG A 2 -7.42 -25.26 -4.90
CA ARG A 2 -7.86 -24.21 -3.95
C ARG A 2 -6.76 -23.23 -3.49
N LYS A 3 -5.47 -23.57 -3.65
CA LYS A 3 -4.36 -22.72 -3.16
C LYS A 3 -4.13 -21.44 -3.96
N ASN A 4 -4.49 -21.41 -5.24
CA ASN A 4 -4.15 -20.27 -6.13
C ASN A 4 -5.18 -19.14 -6.12
N TYR A 5 -6.40 -19.36 -5.61
CA TYR A 5 -7.43 -18.30 -5.59
C TYR A 5 -7.05 -17.16 -4.62
N PHE A 6 -6.46 -17.50 -3.48
CA PHE A 6 -6.05 -16.51 -2.48
C PHE A 6 -4.76 -15.74 -2.84
N GLN A 7 -3.95 -16.23 -3.79
CA GLN A 7 -2.71 -15.54 -4.18
C GLN A 7 -2.94 -14.36 -5.14
N ASN A 8 -4.03 -14.41 -5.92
CA ASN A 8 -4.31 -13.40 -6.96
C ASN A 8 -5.33 -12.33 -6.53
N VAL A 9 -5.84 -12.39 -5.31
CA VAL A 9 -6.81 -11.41 -4.79
C VAL A 9 -6.05 -10.33 -4.03
N LYS A 10 -6.31 -9.05 -4.32
CA LYS A 10 -5.71 -7.91 -3.58
C LYS A 10 -5.92 -8.09 -2.08
N ILE A 11 -4.93 -7.66 -1.29
CA ILE A 11 -4.94 -7.78 0.19
C ILE A 11 -6.20 -7.16 0.78
N ALA A 12 -6.66 -6.02 0.22
CA ALA A 12 -7.90 -5.37 0.60
C ALA A 12 -9.14 -6.28 0.49
N ASP A 13 -9.24 -7.05 -0.60
CA ASP A 13 -10.38 -7.94 -0.82
C ASP A 13 -10.31 -9.17 0.07
N LYS A 14 -9.10 -9.66 0.36
CA LYS A 14 -8.90 -10.73 1.37
C LYS A 14 -9.35 -10.27 2.75
N LEU A 15 -8.95 -9.06 3.15
CA LEU A 15 -9.34 -8.48 4.44
C LEU A 15 -10.85 -8.29 4.53
N LYS A 16 -11.49 -7.73 3.50
CA LYS A 16 -12.95 -7.59 3.41
C LYS A 16 -13.67 -8.95 3.48
N MET A 17 -13.11 -9.98 2.84
CA MET A 17 -13.68 -11.34 2.87
C MET A 17 -13.58 -11.96 4.26
N VAL A 18 -12.43 -11.86 4.93
CA VAL A 18 -12.22 -12.33 6.31
C VAL A 18 -13.16 -11.60 7.27
N MET A 19 -13.26 -10.27 7.15
CA MET A 19 -14.17 -9.46 7.98
C MET A 19 -15.64 -9.87 7.79
N LYS A 20 -16.07 -10.10 6.53
CA LYS A 20 -17.43 -10.59 6.25
C LYS A 20 -17.68 -11.97 6.86
N ALA A 21 -16.70 -12.88 6.81
CA ALA A 21 -16.82 -14.21 7.41
C ALA A 21 -16.91 -14.13 8.94
N ILE A 22 -16.08 -13.33 9.59
CA ILE A 22 -16.13 -13.09 11.04
C ILE A 22 -17.49 -12.49 11.42
N PHE A 23 -17.97 -11.51 10.65
CA PHE A 23 -19.27 -10.89 10.89
C PHE A 23 -20.42 -11.90 10.76
N ALA A 24 -20.41 -12.77 9.74
CA ALA A 24 -21.41 -13.80 9.55
C ALA A 24 -21.42 -14.80 10.72
N ILE A 25 -20.26 -15.22 11.21
CA ILE A 25 -20.12 -16.10 12.37
C ILE A 25 -20.68 -15.45 13.63
N LEU A 26 -20.35 -14.19 13.87
CA LEU A 26 -20.86 -13.44 15.02
C LEU A 26 -22.37 -13.23 14.95
N LEU A 27 -22.92 -13.00 13.77
CA LEU A 27 -24.37 -12.85 13.56
C LEU A 27 -25.11 -14.16 13.85
N VAL A 28 -24.60 -15.28 13.34
CA VAL A 28 -25.15 -16.62 13.63
C VAL A 28 -25.09 -16.93 15.12
N ASN A 29 -23.98 -16.63 15.79
CA ASN A 29 -23.83 -16.86 17.23
C ASN A 29 -24.81 -15.98 18.05
N ASN A 30 -25.04 -14.72 17.67
CA ASN A 30 -26.02 -13.86 18.32
C ASN A 30 -27.46 -14.33 18.12
N ILE A 31 -27.81 -14.83 16.93
CA ILE A 31 -29.14 -15.40 16.66
C ILE A 31 -29.36 -16.66 17.53
N LEU A 32 -28.35 -17.55 17.56
CA LEU A 32 -28.40 -18.74 18.39
C LEU A 32 -28.59 -18.43 19.88
N PHE A 33 -27.84 -17.40 20.36
CA PHE A 33 -27.95 -16.93 21.74
C PHE A 33 -29.32 -16.33 22.04
N ALA A 34 -29.89 -15.54 21.12
CA ALA A 34 -31.23 -14.98 21.24
C ALA A 34 -32.30 -16.08 21.31
N ILE A 35 -32.20 -17.12 20.50
CA ILE A 35 -33.11 -18.30 20.54
C ILE A 35 -33.00 -19.03 21.88
N LEU A 36 -31.80 -19.26 22.39
CA LEU A 36 -31.56 -19.91 23.68
C LEU A 36 -32.18 -19.10 24.82
N MET A 37 -32.11 -17.79 24.78
CA MET A 37 -32.69 -16.90 25.78
C MET A 37 -34.21 -16.84 25.75
N LEU A 38 -34.82 -16.96 24.57
CA LEU A 38 -36.28 -17.08 24.43
C LEU A 38 -36.79 -18.36 25.06
N VAL A 39 -35.99 -19.44 24.99
CA VAL A 39 -36.37 -20.77 25.58
C VAL A 39 -36.20 -20.75 27.10
N PHE A 40 -35.21 -20.04 27.65
CA PHE A 40 -34.88 -20.03 29.07
C PHE A 40 -35.45 -18.87 29.88
N GLY A 41 -36.17 -17.91 29.26
CA GLY A 41 -37.20 -17.12 29.96
C GLY A 41 -36.81 -15.86 30.70
N HIS A 42 -35.71 -15.14 30.35
CA HIS A 42 -35.44 -13.82 30.91
C HIS A 42 -35.30 -12.75 29.83
N PRO A 43 -36.28 -11.82 29.69
CA PRO A 43 -36.30 -10.82 28.60
C PRO A 43 -35.16 -9.82 28.62
N VAL A 44 -34.50 -9.59 29.76
CA VAL A 44 -33.39 -8.63 29.89
C VAL A 44 -32.17 -9.04 29.03
N TRP A 45 -31.98 -10.31 28.75
CA TRP A 45 -30.85 -10.82 27.98
C TRP A 45 -31.00 -10.66 26.47
N ILE A 46 -32.17 -10.26 25.97
CA ILE A 46 -32.40 -9.98 24.54
C ILE A 46 -31.71 -8.69 24.11
N ILE A 47 -31.48 -7.77 25.02
CA ILE A 47 -30.86 -6.46 24.75
C ILE A 47 -29.42 -6.61 24.25
N ILE A 48 -28.65 -7.55 24.82
CA ILE A 48 -27.23 -7.74 24.48
C ILE A 48 -27.04 -8.17 23.02
N PRO A 49 -27.71 -9.21 22.51
CA PRO A 49 -27.59 -9.60 21.09
C PRO A 49 -28.13 -8.51 20.13
N VAL A 50 -29.17 -7.78 20.52
CA VAL A 50 -29.67 -6.67 19.69
C VAL A 50 -28.64 -5.56 19.54
N ILE A 51 -28.00 -5.14 20.62
CA ILE A 51 -26.92 -4.15 20.60
C ILE A 51 -25.74 -4.68 19.76
N ALA A 52 -25.40 -5.95 19.89
CA ALA A 52 -24.30 -6.55 19.13
C ALA A 52 -24.59 -6.61 17.63
N VAL A 53 -25.81 -6.96 17.22
CA VAL A 53 -26.21 -7.01 15.79
C VAL A 53 -26.17 -5.62 15.13
N VAL A 54 -26.47 -4.56 15.86
CA VAL A 54 -26.45 -3.19 15.33
C VAL A 54 -25.06 -2.56 15.46
N GLY A 55 -24.36 -2.76 16.56
CA GLY A 55 -23.08 -2.15 16.86
C GLY A 55 -21.92 -2.74 16.06
N MET A 56 -21.91 -4.06 15.85
CA MET A 56 -20.82 -4.76 15.15
C MET A 56 -20.64 -4.30 13.68
N PRO A 57 -21.68 -4.10 12.87
CA PRO A 57 -21.51 -3.58 11.50
C PRO A 57 -20.92 -2.18 11.46
N LEU A 58 -21.32 -1.33 12.40
CA LEU A 58 -20.82 0.04 12.49
C LEU A 58 -19.34 0.06 12.85
N LEU A 59 -18.94 -0.71 13.87
CA LEU A 59 -17.54 -0.86 14.27
C LEU A 59 -16.69 -1.47 13.17
N SER A 60 -17.17 -2.53 12.51
CA SER A 60 -16.44 -3.18 11.41
C SER A 60 -16.25 -2.24 10.22
N LYS A 61 -17.24 -1.41 9.90
CA LYS A 61 -17.13 -0.40 8.84
C LYS A 61 -16.06 0.64 9.18
N MET A 62 -16.05 1.14 10.41
CA MET A 62 -15.03 2.10 10.86
C MET A 62 -13.62 1.50 10.78
N ILE A 63 -13.42 0.28 11.29
CA ILE A 63 -12.12 -0.39 11.26
C ILE A 63 -11.65 -0.65 9.83
N ILE A 64 -12.55 -1.12 8.94
CA ILE A 64 -12.20 -1.37 7.53
C ILE A 64 -11.82 -0.06 6.84
N GLN A 65 -12.54 1.02 7.09
CA GLN A 65 -12.28 2.32 6.50
C GLN A 65 -10.92 2.85 6.95
N GLU A 66 -10.65 2.83 8.25
CA GLU A 66 -9.37 3.22 8.84
C GLU A 66 -8.19 2.42 8.28
N LEU A 67 -8.32 1.09 8.18
CA LEU A 67 -7.29 0.24 7.59
C LEU A 67 -7.10 0.52 6.08
N THR A 68 -8.17 0.82 5.37
CA THR A 68 -8.10 1.09 3.93
C THR A 68 -7.34 2.38 3.67
N GLU A 69 -7.73 3.47 4.35
CA GLU A 69 -7.17 4.80 4.12
C GLU A 69 -5.72 4.92 4.63
N ASN A 70 -5.40 4.32 5.80
CA ASN A 70 -4.10 4.51 6.44
C ASN A 70 -3.07 3.43 6.11
N ILE A 71 -3.47 2.28 5.56
CA ILE A 71 -2.53 1.19 5.26
C ILE A 71 -2.64 0.73 3.81
N LEU A 72 -3.85 0.42 3.34
CA LEU A 72 -4.00 -0.26 2.05
C LEU A 72 -3.79 0.68 0.87
N GLU A 73 -4.29 1.91 0.93
CA GLU A 73 -4.09 2.91 -0.12
C GLU A 73 -2.62 3.33 -0.25
N PRO A 74 -1.90 3.67 0.83
CA PRO A 74 -0.48 3.94 0.74
C PRO A 74 0.33 2.77 0.18
N LEU A 75 0.02 1.56 0.59
CA LEU A 75 0.71 0.37 0.12
C LEU A 75 0.47 0.11 -1.39
N ASP A 76 -0.76 0.32 -1.89
CA ASP A 76 -1.09 0.21 -3.32
C ASP A 76 -0.34 1.28 -4.15
N GLN A 77 -0.19 2.51 -3.61
CA GLN A 77 0.62 3.56 -4.25
C GLN A 77 2.09 3.18 -4.35
N ILE A 78 2.66 2.63 -3.28
CA ILE A 78 4.07 2.19 -3.24
C ILE A 78 4.28 0.99 -4.17
N GLU A 79 3.37 0.01 -4.18
CA GLU A 79 3.40 -1.14 -5.09
C GLU A 79 3.40 -0.67 -6.55
N LYS A 80 2.50 0.25 -6.89
CA LYS A 80 2.41 0.81 -8.24
C LYS A 80 3.68 1.56 -8.62
N ALA A 81 4.21 2.39 -7.72
CA ALA A 81 5.45 3.11 -7.95
C ALA A 81 6.65 2.17 -8.17
N ALA A 82 6.72 1.08 -7.41
CA ALA A 82 7.74 0.05 -7.58
C ALA A 82 7.62 -0.65 -8.95
N ASP A 83 6.39 -0.95 -9.39
CA ASP A 83 6.13 -1.56 -10.70
C ASP A 83 6.48 -0.60 -11.84
N ASP A 84 6.09 0.68 -11.74
CA ASP A 84 6.46 1.73 -12.69
C ASP A 84 7.98 1.85 -12.82
N MET A 85 8.70 1.90 -11.70
CA MET A 85 10.17 1.94 -11.69
C MET A 85 10.80 0.68 -12.30
N ALA A 86 10.25 -0.49 -12.06
CA ALA A 86 10.72 -1.75 -12.65
C ALA A 86 10.57 -1.78 -14.19
N HIS A 87 9.61 -1.03 -14.72
CA HIS A 87 9.41 -0.85 -16.17
C HIS A 87 10.16 0.36 -16.75
N GLY A 88 10.99 1.02 -15.95
CA GLY A 88 11.79 2.17 -16.38
C GLY A 88 11.06 3.52 -16.30
N ASN A 89 9.83 3.56 -15.81
CA ASN A 89 9.12 4.80 -15.55
C ASN A 89 9.57 5.36 -14.19
N LEU A 90 10.38 6.38 -14.22
CA LEU A 90 10.87 7.06 -13.02
C LEU A 90 10.00 8.24 -12.59
N GLU A 91 8.90 8.53 -13.30
CA GLU A 91 7.90 9.52 -12.88
C GLU A 91 6.82 8.86 -12.01
N ILE A 92 7.17 8.61 -10.75
CA ILE A 92 6.26 7.99 -9.79
C ILE A 92 5.43 9.04 -9.05
N ASP A 93 4.17 8.68 -8.77
CA ASP A 93 3.27 9.50 -7.96
C ASP A 93 2.88 8.73 -6.68
N ILE A 94 3.45 9.15 -5.55
CA ILE A 94 3.11 8.66 -4.21
C ILE A 94 2.68 9.87 -3.41
N SER A 95 1.37 10.03 -3.21
CA SER A 95 0.81 11.18 -2.48
C SER A 95 0.85 11.03 -0.96
N TYR A 96 1.06 9.81 -0.45
CA TYR A 96 1.09 9.55 0.98
C TYR A 96 2.30 10.22 1.66
N GLN A 97 2.03 10.99 2.73
CA GLN A 97 3.02 11.77 3.49
C GLN A 97 2.89 11.52 5.01
N GLY A 98 2.62 10.29 5.42
CA GLY A 98 2.57 9.92 6.83
C GLY A 98 3.94 10.03 7.50
N GLU A 99 3.95 10.22 8.84
CA GLU A 99 5.18 10.21 9.64
C GLU A 99 5.55 8.80 10.16
N ASP A 100 4.78 7.80 9.76
CA ASP A 100 4.95 6.39 10.10
C ASP A 100 5.95 5.65 9.21
N GLU A 101 6.03 4.33 9.34
CA GLU A 101 6.91 3.47 8.56
C GLU A 101 6.55 3.46 7.07
N LEU A 102 5.27 3.61 6.73
CA LEU A 102 4.81 3.70 5.34
C LEU A 102 5.20 5.04 4.72
N GLY A 103 5.10 6.13 5.49
CA GLY A 103 5.56 7.45 5.06
C GLY A 103 7.06 7.47 4.77
N LYS A 104 7.87 6.88 5.65
CA LYS A 104 9.32 6.73 5.42
C LYS A 104 9.62 5.87 4.20
N LEU A 105 8.85 4.80 3.97
CA LEU A 105 9.00 3.97 2.79
C LEU A 105 8.64 4.73 1.52
N ALA A 106 7.53 5.46 1.53
CA ALA A 106 7.09 6.32 0.42
C ALA A 106 8.14 7.37 0.07
N GLU A 107 8.73 8.02 1.08
CA GLU A 107 9.80 8.99 0.91
C GLU A 107 11.07 8.35 0.31
N SER A 108 11.43 7.15 0.77
CA SER A 108 12.58 6.41 0.21
C SER A 108 12.38 6.08 -1.27
N PHE A 109 11.16 5.72 -1.69
CA PHE A 109 10.83 5.49 -3.11
C PHE A 109 10.91 6.79 -3.92
N ARG A 110 10.33 7.90 -3.41
CA ARG A 110 10.43 9.22 -4.07
C ARG A 110 11.88 9.64 -4.27
N ASN A 111 12.69 9.52 -3.23
CA ASN A 111 14.11 9.86 -3.27
C ASN A 111 14.87 8.97 -4.28
N THR A 112 14.62 7.65 -4.25
CA THR A 112 15.24 6.72 -5.21
C THR A 112 14.88 7.08 -6.64
N SER A 113 13.61 7.35 -6.93
CA SER A 113 13.15 7.78 -8.25
C SER A 113 13.84 9.09 -8.67
N PHE A 114 13.88 10.07 -7.78
CA PHE A 114 14.52 11.36 -8.04
C PHE A 114 16.00 11.20 -8.43
N TYR A 115 16.77 10.42 -7.64
CA TYR A 115 18.19 10.20 -7.92
C TYR A 115 18.40 9.40 -9.22
N LEU A 116 17.60 8.35 -9.47
CA LEU A 116 17.72 7.59 -10.72
C LEU A 116 17.40 8.44 -11.94
N ARG A 117 16.38 9.32 -11.84
CA ARG A 117 16.05 10.26 -12.91
C ARG A 117 17.22 11.22 -13.18
N GLY A 118 17.81 11.79 -12.14
CA GLY A 118 18.99 12.66 -12.29
C GLY A 118 20.13 11.97 -13.03
N VAL A 119 20.43 10.72 -12.67
CA VAL A 119 21.47 9.93 -13.37
C VAL A 119 21.10 9.68 -14.85
N VAL A 120 19.86 9.31 -15.15
CA VAL A 120 19.40 9.05 -16.52
C VAL A 120 19.42 10.32 -17.36
N ASP A 121 18.97 11.45 -16.81
CA ASP A 121 18.93 12.72 -17.50
C ASP A 121 20.35 13.24 -17.81
N ASP A 122 21.26 13.13 -16.85
CA ASP A 122 22.67 13.51 -17.04
C ASP A 122 23.37 12.63 -18.11
N ILE A 123 23.15 11.32 -18.07
CA ILE A 123 23.65 10.40 -19.09
C ILE A 123 23.11 10.77 -20.49
N ASN A 124 21.82 11.05 -20.62
CA ASN A 124 21.20 11.46 -21.87
C ASN A 124 21.79 12.78 -22.39
N GLN A 125 22.05 13.73 -21.48
CA GLN A 125 22.71 15.00 -21.85
C GLN A 125 24.14 14.76 -22.34
N LEU A 126 24.93 13.95 -21.63
CA LEU A 126 26.29 13.61 -22.03
C LEU A 126 26.34 12.91 -23.40
N LEU A 127 25.44 11.95 -23.62
CA LEU A 127 25.34 11.25 -24.91
C LEU A 127 24.95 12.22 -26.05
N THR A 128 24.08 13.17 -25.76
CA THR A 128 23.68 14.23 -26.72
C THR A 128 24.86 15.12 -27.08
N GLU A 129 25.67 15.52 -26.12
CA GLU A 129 26.88 16.33 -26.36
C GLU A 129 27.94 15.54 -27.17
N PHE A 130 28.15 14.27 -26.83
CA PHE A 130 29.05 13.40 -27.59
C PHE A 130 28.58 13.23 -29.05
N ALA A 131 27.28 13.09 -29.28
CA ALA A 131 26.73 13.01 -30.63
C ALA A 131 26.94 14.29 -31.45
N LYS A 132 27.07 15.46 -30.80
CA LYS A 132 27.44 16.75 -31.42
C LYS A 132 28.94 16.89 -31.63
N GLY A 133 29.78 15.94 -31.22
CA GLY A 133 31.23 15.98 -31.31
C GLY A 133 31.92 16.65 -30.13
N ASN A 134 31.19 16.99 -29.06
CA ASN A 134 31.76 17.55 -27.83
C ASN A 134 32.15 16.43 -26.85
N PHE A 135 33.36 15.90 -27.02
CA PHE A 135 33.90 14.81 -26.18
C PHE A 135 34.49 15.30 -24.86
N ASP A 136 34.57 16.64 -24.64
CA ASP A 136 35.02 17.22 -23.36
C ASP A 136 33.86 17.47 -22.38
N ALA A 137 32.62 17.11 -22.75
CA ALA A 137 31.47 17.26 -21.87
C ALA A 137 31.65 16.47 -20.56
N ARG A 138 31.23 17.05 -19.46
CA ARG A 138 31.30 16.46 -18.13
C ARG A 138 29.89 16.45 -17.50
N SER A 139 29.69 15.54 -16.56
CA SER A 139 28.48 15.50 -15.76
C SER A 139 28.22 16.83 -15.07
N HIS A 140 26.97 17.26 -15.10
CA HIS A 140 26.50 18.48 -14.42
C HIS A 140 25.87 18.17 -13.06
N ASP A 141 25.36 16.96 -12.85
CA ASP A 141 24.66 16.56 -11.64
C ASP A 141 25.45 15.49 -10.87
N ILE A 142 26.57 15.92 -10.29
CA ILE A 142 27.43 15.05 -9.49
C ILE A 142 26.71 14.52 -8.25
N GLU A 143 25.72 15.27 -7.71
CA GLU A 143 24.96 14.88 -6.54
C GLU A 143 23.99 13.71 -6.78
N ALA A 144 23.57 13.50 -8.03
CA ALA A 144 22.76 12.34 -8.42
C ALA A 144 23.55 11.03 -8.36
N TYR A 145 24.88 11.08 -8.45
CA TYR A 145 25.73 9.90 -8.48
C TYR A 145 26.16 9.46 -7.08
N GLN A 146 25.24 8.85 -6.33
CA GLN A 146 25.51 8.31 -5.00
C GLN A 146 25.87 6.83 -5.03
N GLY A 147 26.61 6.37 -4.03
CA GLY A 147 26.96 4.96 -3.89
C GLY A 147 27.71 4.40 -5.11
N ASN A 148 27.23 3.29 -5.64
CA ASN A 148 27.85 2.63 -6.78
C ASN A 148 27.78 3.44 -8.09
N PHE A 149 26.81 4.36 -8.23
CA PHE A 149 26.76 5.26 -9.40
C PHE A 149 27.92 6.23 -9.43
N GLY A 150 28.49 6.62 -8.29
CA GLY A 150 29.68 7.48 -8.22
C GLY A 150 30.93 6.89 -8.87
N GLU A 151 30.98 5.58 -9.14
CA GLU A 151 32.07 4.97 -9.88
C GLU A 151 32.01 5.29 -11.39
N ILE A 152 30.85 5.63 -11.92
CA ILE A 152 30.66 6.01 -13.32
C ILE A 152 31.45 7.28 -13.64
N LEU A 153 31.48 8.24 -12.70
CA LEU A 153 32.18 9.51 -12.85
C LEU A 153 33.71 9.43 -12.72
N LYS A 154 34.24 8.31 -12.24
CA LYS A 154 35.68 8.12 -12.03
C LYS A 154 36.41 7.53 -13.25
N LYS A 155 35.70 7.14 -14.28
CA LYS A 155 36.22 6.56 -15.53
C LYS A 155 36.24 7.57 -16.64
#